data_ce822df4949e9bfc38dfef26abda823f
#
_entry.id   ce822df4949e9bfc38dfef26abda823f
#
_cell.length_a   1.000
_cell.length_b   1.000
_cell.length_c   1.000
_cell.angle_alpha   90.00
_cell.angle_beta   90.00
_cell.angle_gamma   90.00
#
_symmetry.space_group_name_H-M   'P 1'
#
loop_
_entity.id
_entity.type
_entity.pdbx_description
1 polymer ?
#
loop_
_entity_poly.entity_id
_entity_poly.type
_entity_poly.pdbx_seq_one_letter_code
_entity_poly.pdbx_strand_id
1 'polypeptide(L)'
;MRNKKTQDLVLLAVLTGLSLVLAFVHVPTPTGFVTLLDVGVFFTAFYLGKKEGAIVGGLSGLLIDFLLGYPQWAFFSLLFHGAQGYFAGWTGKKRLIGIVLASLSMIGGYFVASSLMYNLAAAVTGLLSNALQNTVGLVLGYVLAQAVERIGVVRHVTKGN
;
A
#
# COMPACT_ATOMS: atom_id res chain seq x y z
N MET A 1 15.63 18.42 22.13
CA MET A 1 15.06 17.05 21.96
C MET A 1 13.96 17.10 20.92
N ARG A 2 14.07 16.36 19.80
CA ARG A 2 12.99 16.30 18.80
C ARG A 2 11.79 15.55 19.39
N ASN A 3 10.59 16.12 19.29
CA ASN A 3 9.36 15.51 19.77
C ASN A 3 9.13 14.19 18.99
N LYS A 4 8.87 13.08 19.70
CA LYS A 4 8.62 11.75 19.10
C LYS A 4 7.52 11.82 18.04
N LYS A 5 6.44 12.56 18.30
CA LYS A 5 5.34 12.75 17.34
C LYS A 5 5.81 13.38 16.02
N THR A 6 6.73 14.34 16.08
CA THR A 6 7.29 14.97 14.87
C THR A 6 8.16 13.99 14.09
N GLN A 7 8.92 13.13 14.76
CA GLN A 7 9.74 12.12 14.11
C GLN A 7 8.87 11.08 13.39
N ASP A 8 7.81 10.60 14.04
CA ASP A 8 6.88 9.65 13.46
C ASP A 8 6.18 10.25 12.22
N LEU A 9 5.74 11.52 12.31
CA LEU A 9 5.11 12.22 11.19
C LEU A 9 6.07 12.36 9.99
N VAL A 10 7.31 12.76 10.25
CA VAL A 10 8.34 12.88 9.21
C VAL A 10 8.63 11.52 8.56
N LEU A 11 8.73 10.46 9.36
CA LEU A 11 8.93 9.11 8.83
C LEU A 11 7.79 8.67 7.91
N LEU A 12 6.54 8.87 8.33
CA LEU A 12 5.37 8.55 7.50
C LEU A 12 5.34 9.38 6.22
N ALA A 13 5.67 10.66 6.28
CA ALA A 13 5.75 11.52 5.10
C ALA A 13 6.83 11.04 4.11
N VAL A 14 8.02 10.66 4.62
CA VAL A 14 9.10 10.11 3.79
C VAL A 14 8.70 8.78 3.15
N LEU A 15 8.08 7.87 3.92
CA LEU A 15 7.62 6.58 3.38
C LEU A 15 6.49 6.74 2.35
N THR A 16 5.58 7.69 2.56
CA THR A 16 4.57 8.06 1.56
C THR A 16 5.24 8.58 0.29
N GLY A 17 6.21 9.50 0.42
CA GLY A 17 6.98 10.01 -0.70
C GLY A 17 7.75 8.93 -1.47
N LEU A 18 8.40 8.00 -0.77
CA LEU A 18 9.07 6.85 -1.39
C LEU A 18 8.09 5.93 -2.13
N SER A 19 6.91 5.66 -1.54
CA SER A 19 5.86 4.88 -2.20
C SER A 19 5.38 5.56 -3.48
N LEU A 20 5.23 6.90 -3.47
CA LEU A 20 4.89 7.69 -4.66
C LEU A 20 5.99 7.61 -5.72
N VAL A 21 7.27 7.71 -5.34
CA VAL A 21 8.40 7.56 -6.28
C VAL A 21 8.37 6.18 -6.95
N LEU A 22 8.14 5.11 -6.18
CA LEU A 22 7.98 3.76 -6.73
C LEU A 22 6.76 3.66 -7.66
N ALA A 23 5.69 4.40 -7.39
CA ALA A 23 4.50 4.41 -8.21
C ALA A 23 4.70 5.06 -9.59
N PHE A 24 5.71 5.91 -9.78
CA PHE A 24 6.07 6.41 -11.10
C PHE A 24 6.66 5.32 -12.02
N VAL A 25 7.10 4.19 -11.47
CA VAL A 25 7.33 2.97 -12.25
C VAL A 25 5.98 2.29 -12.45
N HIS A 26 5.31 2.63 -13.55
CA HIS A 26 3.96 2.17 -13.82
C HIS A 26 3.76 1.72 -15.27
N VAL A 27 2.77 0.87 -15.47
CA VAL A 27 2.29 0.41 -16.78
C VAL A 27 0.84 0.84 -16.93
N PRO A 28 0.51 1.65 -17.96
CA PRO A 28 -0.89 2.02 -18.24
C PRO A 28 -1.75 0.80 -18.53
N THR A 29 -2.99 0.84 -18.10
CA THR A 29 -4.02 -0.16 -18.38
C THR A 29 -5.27 0.53 -18.93
N PRO A 30 -6.24 -0.18 -19.53
CA PRO A 30 -7.44 0.45 -20.06
C PRO A 30 -8.29 1.23 -19.04
N THR A 31 -8.19 0.90 -17.76
CA THR A 31 -8.98 1.51 -16.68
C THR A 31 -8.15 2.31 -15.66
N GLY A 32 -6.84 2.41 -15.87
CA GLY A 32 -5.92 3.09 -14.93
C GLY A 32 -4.46 2.71 -15.18
N PHE A 33 -3.77 2.22 -14.18
CA PHE A 33 -2.36 1.84 -14.25
C PHE A 33 -2.01 0.80 -13.19
N VAL A 34 -0.94 0.03 -13.42
CA VAL A 34 -0.30 -0.86 -12.44
C VAL A 34 1.02 -0.24 -12.02
N THR A 35 1.29 -0.18 -10.73
CA THR A 35 2.46 0.51 -10.18
C THR A 35 3.24 -0.34 -9.19
N LEU A 36 4.44 0.15 -8.79
CA LEU A 36 5.18 -0.41 -7.66
C LEU A 36 4.82 0.26 -6.30
N LEU A 37 3.73 1.02 -6.23
CA LEU A 37 3.25 1.67 -5.00
C LEU A 37 3.10 0.68 -3.83
N ASP A 38 2.56 -0.49 -4.09
CA ASP A 38 2.28 -1.51 -3.09
C ASP A 38 3.54 -2.01 -2.36
N VAL A 39 4.72 -1.89 -2.99
CA VAL A 39 6.00 -2.21 -2.33
C VAL A 39 6.19 -1.35 -1.08
N GLY A 40 5.95 -0.04 -1.18
CA GLY A 40 6.03 0.88 -0.04
C GLY A 40 4.95 0.62 1.00
N VAL A 41 3.73 0.30 0.57
CA VAL A 41 2.60 -0.03 1.46
C VAL A 41 2.91 -1.28 2.28
N PHE A 42 3.27 -2.39 1.64
CA PHE A 42 3.60 -3.64 2.32
C PHE A 42 4.87 -3.52 3.17
N PHE A 43 5.92 -2.84 2.66
CA PHE A 43 7.11 -2.55 3.46
C PHE A 43 6.74 -1.85 4.77
N THR A 44 5.99 -0.76 4.69
CA THR A 44 5.59 0.01 5.87
C THR A 44 4.75 -0.83 6.83
N ALA A 45 3.79 -1.58 6.30
CA ALA A 45 2.92 -2.44 7.10
C ALA A 45 3.70 -3.53 7.84
N PHE A 46 4.65 -4.20 7.18
CA PHE A 46 5.45 -5.26 7.79
C PHE A 46 6.48 -4.75 8.77
N TYR A 47 7.06 -3.58 8.51
CA TYR A 47 8.16 -3.03 9.30
C TYR A 47 7.68 -2.18 10.49
N LEU A 48 6.68 -1.30 10.27
CA LEU A 48 6.17 -0.38 11.29
C LEU A 48 4.84 -0.83 11.90
N GLY A 49 4.01 -1.55 11.16
CA GLY A 49 2.75 -2.08 11.66
C GLY A 49 1.51 -1.54 10.94
N LYS A 50 0.34 -1.94 11.47
CA LYS A 50 -0.96 -1.76 10.81
C LYS A 50 -1.40 -0.30 10.65
N LYS A 51 -1.13 0.55 11.64
CA LYS A 51 -1.55 1.96 11.59
C LYS A 51 -0.74 2.75 10.57
N GLU A 52 0.56 2.56 10.59
CA GLU A 52 1.53 3.19 9.70
C GLU A 52 1.32 2.72 8.25
N GLY A 53 1.12 1.41 8.07
CA GLY A 53 0.77 0.83 6.77
C GLY A 53 -0.53 1.41 6.20
N ALA A 54 -1.56 1.59 7.04
CA ALA A 54 -2.83 2.19 6.62
C ALA A 54 -2.65 3.66 6.19
N ILE A 55 -1.87 4.44 6.94
CA ILE A 55 -1.64 5.86 6.65
C ILE A 55 -0.84 6.00 5.35
N VAL A 56 0.29 5.30 5.24
CA VAL A 56 1.13 5.37 4.03
C VAL A 56 0.39 4.82 2.82
N GLY A 57 -0.31 3.68 2.95
CA GLY A 57 -1.10 3.11 1.87
C GLY A 57 -2.21 4.05 1.40
N GLY A 58 -3.03 4.54 2.32
CA GLY A 58 -4.12 5.44 1.99
C GLY A 58 -3.66 6.75 1.37
N LEU A 59 -2.66 7.42 1.97
CA LEU A 59 -2.16 8.68 1.44
C LEU A 59 -1.47 8.52 0.09
N SER A 60 -0.63 7.51 -0.08
CA SER A 60 0.04 7.29 -1.37
C SER A 60 -0.96 6.90 -2.46
N GLY A 61 -1.95 6.06 -2.17
CA GLY A 61 -3.03 5.74 -3.11
C GLY A 61 -3.84 6.98 -3.52
N LEU A 62 -4.26 7.79 -2.56
CA LEU A 62 -4.95 9.05 -2.83
C LEU A 62 -4.13 9.99 -3.73
N LEU A 63 -2.87 10.22 -3.36
CA LEU A 63 -2.02 11.22 -4.02
C LEU A 63 -1.58 10.78 -5.42
N ILE A 64 -1.30 9.50 -5.65
CA ILE A 64 -0.85 9.03 -6.97
C ILE A 64 -1.92 9.22 -8.03
N ASP A 65 -3.19 9.03 -7.69
CA ASP A 65 -4.29 9.22 -8.64
C ASP A 65 -4.42 10.66 -9.11
N PHE A 66 -4.23 11.62 -8.20
CA PHE A 66 -4.16 13.03 -8.59
C PHE A 66 -2.94 13.32 -9.46
N LEU A 67 -1.78 12.76 -9.11
CA LEU A 67 -0.51 13.00 -9.83
C LEU A 67 -0.51 12.40 -11.23
N LEU A 68 -1.17 11.26 -11.43
CA LEU A 68 -1.25 10.58 -12.73
C LEU A 68 -2.50 10.95 -13.54
N GLY A 69 -3.37 11.86 -13.03
CA GLY A 69 -4.53 12.37 -13.75
C GLY A 69 -5.76 11.48 -13.71
N TYR A 70 -5.90 10.67 -12.66
CA TYR A 70 -7.05 9.78 -12.43
C TYR A 70 -7.81 10.12 -11.12
N PRO A 71 -8.19 11.39 -10.88
CA PRO A 71 -8.77 11.83 -9.61
C PRO A 71 -10.05 11.11 -9.22
N GLN A 72 -10.78 10.54 -10.17
CA GLN A 72 -11.98 9.74 -9.93
C GLN A 72 -11.70 8.46 -9.13
N TRP A 73 -10.44 7.97 -9.12
CA TRP A 73 -10.02 6.82 -8.35
C TRP A 73 -9.53 7.18 -6.95
N ALA A 74 -9.15 8.41 -6.70
CA ALA A 74 -8.44 8.85 -5.50
C ALA A 74 -9.12 8.42 -4.18
N PHE A 75 -10.46 8.53 -4.10
CA PHE A 75 -11.20 8.09 -2.92
C PHE A 75 -11.16 6.56 -2.74
N PHE A 76 -11.30 5.82 -3.82
CA PHE A 76 -11.23 4.36 -3.79
C PHE A 76 -9.81 3.88 -3.42
N SER A 77 -8.78 4.49 -3.99
CA SER A 77 -7.39 4.18 -3.70
C SER A 77 -7.00 4.50 -2.27
N LEU A 78 -7.52 5.60 -1.70
CA LEU A 78 -7.39 5.90 -0.27
C LEU A 78 -7.90 4.73 0.58
N LEU A 79 -9.09 4.23 0.28
CA LEU A 79 -9.73 3.17 1.06
C LEU A 79 -9.03 1.82 0.84
N PHE A 80 -8.77 1.44 -0.40
CA PHE A 80 -8.28 0.10 -0.73
C PHE A 80 -6.82 -0.09 -0.30
N HIS A 81 -5.92 0.86 -0.60
CA HIS A 81 -4.54 0.81 -0.14
C HIS A 81 -4.41 1.08 1.36
N GLY A 82 -5.30 1.89 1.92
CA GLY A 82 -5.37 2.07 3.38
C GLY A 82 -5.76 0.77 4.09
N ALA A 83 -6.80 0.08 3.62
CA ALA A 83 -7.21 -1.22 4.14
C ALA A 83 -6.14 -2.29 3.90
N GLN A 84 -5.52 -2.33 2.71
CA GLN A 84 -4.41 -3.21 2.38
C GLN A 84 -3.28 -3.06 3.40
N GLY A 85 -2.80 -1.84 3.65
CA GLY A 85 -1.74 -1.57 4.62
C GLY A 85 -2.15 -1.91 6.05
N TYR A 86 -3.39 -1.64 6.43
CA TYR A 86 -3.90 -1.99 7.75
C TYR A 86 -3.88 -3.50 8.00
N PHE A 87 -4.45 -4.29 7.10
CA PHE A 87 -4.52 -5.74 7.25
C PHE A 87 -3.15 -6.39 7.10
N ALA A 88 -2.32 -5.95 6.16
CA ALA A 88 -0.96 -6.45 5.99
C ALA A 88 -0.09 -6.29 7.25
N GLY A 89 -0.34 -5.24 8.04
CA GLY A 89 0.37 -4.99 9.29
C GLY A 89 -0.10 -5.84 10.49
N TRP A 90 -0.99 -6.82 10.29
CA TRP A 90 -1.33 -7.76 11.35
C TRP A 90 -0.18 -8.75 11.62
N THR A 91 -0.01 -9.13 12.89
CA THR A 91 1.12 -9.94 13.35
C THR A 91 0.66 -11.23 14.05
N GLY A 92 1.61 -12.10 14.39
CA GLY A 92 1.35 -13.34 15.11
C GLY A 92 0.41 -14.28 14.35
N LYS A 93 -0.51 -14.92 15.06
CA LYS A 93 -1.46 -15.90 14.48
C LYS A 93 -2.41 -15.30 13.43
N LYS A 94 -2.61 -13.99 13.42
CA LYS A 94 -3.47 -13.29 12.46
C LYS A 94 -2.75 -12.86 11.18
N ARG A 95 -1.42 -13.03 11.08
CA ARG A 95 -0.63 -12.52 9.95
C ARG A 95 -1.12 -13.05 8.60
N LEU A 96 -1.34 -14.35 8.48
CA LEU A 96 -1.80 -14.95 7.23
C LEU A 96 -3.18 -14.43 6.82
N ILE A 97 -4.10 -14.37 7.77
CA ILE A 97 -5.45 -13.82 7.55
C ILE A 97 -5.33 -12.34 7.13
N GLY A 98 -4.46 -11.58 7.78
CA GLY A 98 -4.20 -10.18 7.43
C GLY A 98 -3.70 -10.01 6.00
N ILE A 99 -2.76 -10.84 5.54
CA ILE A 99 -2.26 -10.82 4.16
C ILE A 99 -3.38 -11.14 3.15
N VAL A 100 -4.22 -12.13 3.44
CA VAL A 100 -5.37 -12.46 2.59
C VAL A 100 -6.37 -11.30 2.53
N LEU A 101 -6.72 -10.70 3.67
CA LEU A 101 -7.61 -9.55 3.72
C LEU A 101 -7.02 -8.32 3.03
N ALA A 102 -5.70 -8.09 3.15
CA ALA A 102 -5.00 -7.03 2.43
C ALA A 102 -5.12 -7.18 0.92
N SER A 103 -4.87 -8.40 0.41
CA SER A 103 -5.00 -8.70 -1.02
C SER A 103 -6.44 -8.59 -1.50
N LEU A 104 -7.40 -9.08 -0.72
CA LEU A 104 -8.83 -8.96 -1.05
C LEU A 104 -9.30 -7.50 -1.05
N SER A 105 -8.83 -6.68 -0.11
CA SER A 105 -9.18 -5.25 -0.05
C SER A 105 -8.76 -4.51 -1.31
N MET A 106 -7.55 -4.77 -1.79
CA MET A 106 -7.00 -4.14 -2.99
C MET A 106 -7.63 -4.73 -4.26
N ILE A 107 -7.46 -6.03 -4.50
CA ILE A 107 -7.93 -6.68 -5.74
C ILE A 107 -9.46 -6.65 -5.85
N GLY A 108 -10.15 -7.04 -4.79
CA GLY A 108 -11.60 -7.07 -4.72
C GLY A 108 -12.22 -5.67 -4.72
N GLY A 109 -11.62 -4.74 -4.00
CA GLY A 109 -12.06 -3.34 -3.97
C GLY A 109 -12.03 -2.71 -5.38
N TYR A 110 -10.91 -2.81 -6.08
CA TYR A 110 -10.82 -2.30 -7.46
C TYR A 110 -11.72 -3.04 -8.44
N PHE A 111 -11.93 -4.35 -8.26
CA PHE A 111 -12.89 -5.10 -9.07
C PHE A 111 -14.31 -4.56 -8.92
N VAL A 112 -14.77 -4.36 -7.68
CA VAL A 112 -16.11 -3.82 -7.40
C VAL A 112 -16.22 -2.39 -7.91
N ALA A 113 -15.26 -1.52 -7.62
CA ALA A 113 -15.28 -0.13 -8.08
C ALA A 113 -15.27 -0.04 -9.62
N SER A 114 -14.43 -0.82 -10.31
CA SER A 114 -14.41 -0.88 -11.78
C SER A 114 -15.74 -1.36 -12.37
N SER A 115 -16.37 -2.37 -11.73
CA SER A 115 -17.67 -2.87 -12.15
C SER A 115 -18.75 -1.79 -12.08
N LEU A 116 -18.72 -0.97 -11.05
CA LEU A 116 -19.69 0.11 -10.80
C LEU A 116 -19.42 1.34 -11.67
N MET A 117 -18.15 1.73 -11.83
CA MET A 117 -17.75 2.94 -12.56
C MET A 117 -17.80 2.74 -14.08
N TYR A 118 -17.48 1.54 -14.54
CA TYR A 118 -17.40 1.24 -15.98
C TYR A 118 -18.35 0.09 -16.35
N ASN A 119 -17.90 -1.15 -16.21
CA ASN A 119 -18.68 -2.37 -16.45
C ASN A 119 -17.92 -3.62 -15.98
N LEU A 120 -18.58 -4.77 -16.00
CA LEU A 120 -17.99 -6.05 -15.57
C LEU A 120 -16.78 -6.47 -16.43
N ALA A 121 -16.79 -6.20 -17.73
CA ALA A 121 -15.67 -6.55 -18.62
C ALA A 121 -14.41 -5.77 -18.22
N ALA A 122 -14.52 -4.47 -17.94
CA ALA A 122 -13.42 -3.65 -17.44
C ALA A 122 -12.89 -4.16 -16.09
N ALA A 123 -13.77 -4.56 -15.17
CA ALA A 123 -13.39 -5.12 -13.90
C ALA A 123 -12.61 -6.43 -14.02
N VAL A 124 -13.06 -7.33 -14.92
CA VAL A 124 -12.38 -8.61 -15.18
C VAL A 124 -11.00 -8.39 -15.79
N THR A 125 -10.85 -7.46 -16.72
CA THR A 125 -9.52 -7.14 -17.30
C THR A 125 -8.55 -6.57 -16.27
N GLY A 126 -9.05 -5.82 -15.27
CA GLY A 126 -8.27 -5.28 -14.17
C GLY A 126 -7.78 -6.31 -13.15
N LEU A 127 -8.44 -7.47 -13.03
CA LEU A 127 -8.11 -8.48 -12.01
C LEU A 127 -6.66 -8.93 -12.06
N LEU A 128 -6.17 -9.32 -13.24
CA LEU A 128 -4.79 -9.80 -13.41
C LEU A 128 -3.78 -8.71 -13.07
N SER A 129 -4.03 -7.50 -13.55
CA SER A 129 -3.16 -6.34 -13.30
C SER A 129 -3.06 -6.04 -11.80
N ASN A 130 -4.19 -5.96 -11.10
CA ASN A 130 -4.22 -5.71 -9.66
C ASN A 130 -3.63 -6.87 -8.86
N ALA A 131 -3.84 -8.12 -9.29
CA ALA A 131 -3.23 -9.29 -8.64
C ALA A 131 -1.70 -9.29 -8.80
N LEU A 132 -1.18 -8.94 -9.96
CA LEU A 132 0.26 -8.80 -10.21
C LEU A 132 0.85 -7.68 -9.36
N GLN A 133 0.24 -6.49 -9.35
CA GLN A 133 0.67 -5.36 -8.52
C GLN A 133 0.74 -5.76 -7.04
N ASN A 134 -0.35 -6.32 -6.51
CA ASN A 134 -0.42 -6.76 -5.11
C ASN A 134 0.64 -7.82 -4.79
N THR A 135 0.85 -8.81 -5.68
CA THR A 135 1.82 -9.89 -5.45
C THR A 135 3.25 -9.37 -5.47
N VAL A 136 3.61 -8.56 -6.44
CA VAL A 136 4.94 -7.92 -6.52
C VAL A 136 5.17 -7.04 -5.30
N GLY A 137 4.18 -6.22 -4.93
CA GLY A 137 4.23 -5.37 -3.74
C GLY A 137 4.45 -6.19 -2.46
N LEU A 138 3.69 -7.27 -2.29
CA LEU A 138 3.79 -8.18 -1.15
C LEU A 138 5.20 -8.79 -1.02
N VAL A 139 5.71 -9.37 -2.12
CA VAL A 139 7.01 -10.06 -2.11
C VAL A 139 8.15 -9.06 -1.87
N LEU A 140 8.22 -7.99 -2.66
CA LEU A 140 9.30 -7.00 -2.54
C LEU A 140 9.21 -6.23 -1.22
N GLY A 141 8.02 -5.84 -0.78
CA GLY A 141 7.81 -5.17 0.51
C GLY A 141 8.24 -6.04 1.68
N TYR A 142 7.96 -7.35 1.63
CA TYR A 142 8.41 -8.30 2.65
C TYR A 142 9.93 -8.46 2.66
N VAL A 143 10.54 -8.65 1.50
CA VAL A 143 12.01 -8.79 1.38
C VAL A 143 12.72 -7.56 1.90
N LEU A 144 12.24 -6.36 1.53
CA LEU A 144 12.79 -5.09 2.02
C LEU A 144 12.64 -4.95 3.53
N ALA A 145 11.48 -5.27 4.11
CA ALA A 145 11.27 -5.22 5.54
C ALA A 145 12.25 -6.13 6.29
N GLN A 146 12.44 -7.37 5.81
CA GLN A 146 13.41 -8.31 6.40
C GLN A 146 14.86 -7.82 6.24
N ALA A 147 15.22 -7.21 5.11
CA ALA A 147 16.56 -6.67 4.89
C ALA A 147 16.87 -5.53 5.87
N VAL A 148 15.93 -4.59 6.04
CA VAL A 148 16.10 -3.45 6.96
C VAL A 148 16.14 -3.92 8.42
N GLU A 149 15.33 -4.90 8.81
CA GLU A 149 15.39 -5.49 10.15
C GLU A 149 16.77 -6.12 10.44
N ARG A 150 17.38 -6.82 9.48
CA ARG A 150 18.71 -7.44 9.63
C ARG A 150 19.83 -6.42 9.77
N ILE A 151 19.75 -5.29 9.07
CA ILE A 151 20.75 -4.22 9.13
C ILE A 151 20.63 -3.41 10.43
N GLY A 152 19.55 -3.55 11.17
CA GLY A 152 19.38 -2.92 12.49
C GLY A 152 19.13 -1.41 12.47
N VAL A 153 18.76 -0.85 11.31
CA VAL A 153 18.75 0.59 11.04
C VAL A 153 17.71 1.38 11.84
N VAL A 154 16.66 0.82 12.40
CA VAL A 154 15.68 1.58 13.23
C VAL A 154 14.93 0.68 14.22
N ARG A 155 15.57 0.21 15.26
CA ARG A 155 14.85 -0.43 16.38
C ARG A 155 14.27 0.58 17.39
N HIS A 156 14.41 1.88 17.17
CA HIS A 156 14.11 2.89 18.20
C HIS A 156 12.73 3.57 18.08
N VAL A 157 11.97 3.38 16.99
CA VAL A 157 10.70 4.10 16.77
C VAL A 157 9.46 3.34 17.27
N THR A 158 9.49 2.02 17.33
CA THR A 158 8.26 1.22 17.51
C THR A 158 8.13 0.42 18.80
N LYS A 159 9.10 0.44 19.72
CA LYS A 159 8.97 -0.16 21.04
C LYS A 159 8.54 0.85 22.09
N GLY A 160 7.31 1.28 22.00
CA GLY A 160 6.63 2.01 23.05
C GLY A 160 5.15 1.61 23.05
N ASN A 161 4.88 0.50 23.76
CA ASN A 161 3.57 -0.08 24.12
C ASN A 161 2.60 -0.38 22.98
#